data_2adcab9369f0bbb56d5bd762b2e4c61e
#
_entry.id   2adcab9369f0bbb56d5bd762b2e4c61e
#
_cell.length_a   1.000
_cell.length_b   1.000
_cell.length_c   1.000
_cell.angle_alpha   90.00
_cell.angle_beta   90.00
_cell.angle_gamma   90.00
#
_symmetry.space_group_name_H-M   'P 1'
#
loop_
_entity.id
_entity.type
_entity.pdbx_description
1 polymer ?
#
loop_
_entity_poly.entity_id
_entity_poly.type
_entity_poly.pdbx_seq_one_letter_code
_entity_poly.pdbx_strand_id
1 'polypeptide(L)'
;MKNLLLTLSLLFCGMTLYAQNSVDIEIKIINDNDEPMQSVSARSENDYLLGVSDWRGELTLHSMNIGDVIYFSHVAYHEMEHIITKDDIKNKSLTVKMFMKFYELPEVTIVENIPRVAYNNKVVSVADYEMNEQGIYLLAHRMRNYSLLHLSYDFDTLAEIELPRKFDHFYKDVYDQIHVLSQDSAYWVGTMMRGDEYVGMILTMGIRIEQFDYIHAHVSAATDQVIITHLYSNRGQELFYFDIGENEEKKIDTTLLEHIRWEEGCMLMENVRKFGPMGWRGEAQVLFEKPIYDPVFNMNNEIFVFNFEDNIINHYDNRAEKLNTFPLTFHKQNSWNNKVRLVEGWNKKVLMDEHNSSFYAVFLNQGVTTLKKIDVAHGTVSNSAVLGGFPFVEKLKIYNGKAYFLYANDYTNNKRLY
;
A
#
# COMPACT_ATOMS: atom_id res chain seq x y z
N MET A 1 -23.06 -6.16 67.55
CA MET A 1 -22.27 -4.99 67.19
C MET A 1 -20.78 -5.19 67.22
N LYS A 2 -20.18 -5.83 68.24
CA LYS A 2 -18.71 -6.06 68.27
C LYS A 2 -18.16 -6.85 67.09
N ASN A 3 -18.84 -7.90 66.63
CA ASN A 3 -18.38 -8.73 65.50
C ASN A 3 -18.49 -8.02 64.15
N LEU A 4 -19.45 -7.08 64.01
CA LEU A 4 -19.58 -6.28 62.79
C LEU A 4 -18.48 -5.22 62.62
N LEU A 5 -18.04 -4.64 63.72
CA LEU A 5 -16.89 -3.73 63.76
C LEU A 5 -15.54 -4.43 63.48
N LEU A 6 -15.41 -5.69 63.91
CA LEU A 6 -14.19 -6.46 63.68
C LEU A 6 -14.10 -6.90 62.19
N THR A 7 -15.22 -7.28 61.55
CA THR A 7 -15.26 -7.61 60.12
C THR A 7 -15.06 -6.38 59.24
N LEU A 8 -15.60 -5.22 59.63
CA LEU A 8 -15.37 -3.96 58.89
C LEU A 8 -13.93 -3.47 58.99
N SER A 9 -13.28 -3.65 60.16
CA SER A 9 -11.87 -3.33 60.36
C SER A 9 -10.93 -4.25 59.56
N LEU A 10 -11.25 -5.54 59.44
CA LEU A 10 -10.48 -6.50 58.62
C LEU A 10 -10.66 -6.23 57.12
N LEU A 11 -11.85 -5.79 56.69
CA LEU A 11 -12.07 -5.36 55.27
C LEU A 11 -11.30 -4.08 54.94
N PHE A 12 -11.22 -3.12 55.87
CA PHE A 12 -10.46 -1.89 55.69
C PHE A 12 -8.96 -2.09 55.68
N CYS A 13 -8.44 -3.06 56.48
CA CYS A 13 -7.02 -3.44 56.47
C CYS A 13 -6.62 -4.19 55.19
N GLY A 14 -7.57 -4.91 54.54
CA GLY A 14 -7.33 -5.59 53.26
C GLY A 14 -7.23 -4.65 52.06
N MET A 15 -7.84 -3.46 52.14
CA MET A 15 -7.80 -2.46 51.06
C MET A 15 -6.52 -1.60 51.00
N THR A 16 -5.75 -1.59 52.08
CA THR A 16 -4.50 -0.78 52.12
C THR A 16 -3.26 -1.47 51.61
N LEU A 17 -3.35 -2.75 51.17
CA LEU A 17 -2.19 -3.53 50.69
C LEU A 17 -1.93 -3.43 49.18
N TYR A 18 -2.70 -2.64 48.45
CA TYR A 18 -2.45 -2.33 47.04
C TYR A 18 -2.02 -0.87 46.84
N ALA A 19 -1.16 -0.35 47.72
CA ALA A 19 -0.38 0.82 47.34
C ALA A 19 0.72 0.31 46.38
N GLN A 20 0.44 0.29 45.09
CA GLN A 20 1.50 0.19 44.10
C GLN A 20 2.42 1.39 44.32
N ASN A 21 3.64 1.12 44.78
CA ASN A 21 4.69 2.13 44.93
C ASN A 21 5.15 2.52 43.52
N SER A 22 4.39 3.37 42.85
CA SER A 22 4.84 4.02 41.62
C SER A 22 6.02 4.96 41.96
N VAL A 23 7.03 4.94 41.15
CA VAL A 23 8.28 5.70 41.37
C VAL A 23 8.61 6.47 40.09
N ASP A 24 9.14 7.67 40.27
CA ASP A 24 9.70 8.44 39.17
C ASP A 24 11.10 7.91 38.87
N ILE A 25 11.39 7.69 37.59
CA ILE A 25 12.64 7.12 37.09
C ILE A 25 13.31 8.14 36.18
N GLU A 26 14.55 8.50 36.48
CA GLU A 26 15.40 9.30 35.62
C GLU A 26 16.01 8.41 34.52
N ILE A 27 15.84 8.76 33.29
CA ILE A 27 16.36 8.01 32.16
C ILE A 27 17.42 8.82 31.46
N LYS A 28 18.55 8.18 31.19
CA LYS A 28 19.60 8.70 30.34
C LYS A 28 19.65 7.90 29.04
N ILE A 29 19.47 8.57 27.91
CA ILE A 29 19.46 7.95 26.60
C ILE A 29 20.76 8.32 25.88
N ILE A 30 21.45 7.29 25.40
CA ILE A 30 22.71 7.41 24.68
C ILE A 30 22.67 6.63 23.36
N ASN A 31 23.52 7.02 22.42
CA ASN A 31 23.70 6.30 21.16
C ASN A 31 24.77 5.19 21.32
N ASP A 32 25.09 4.53 20.21
CA ASP A 32 26.14 3.50 20.12
C ASP A 32 27.54 3.99 20.42
N ASN A 33 27.82 5.30 20.34
CA ASN A 33 29.07 5.95 20.69
C ASN A 33 29.07 6.51 22.12
N ASP A 34 28.06 6.18 22.95
CA ASP A 34 27.87 6.67 24.34
C ASP A 34 27.60 8.20 24.43
N GLU A 35 27.18 8.83 23.32
CA GLU A 35 26.81 10.25 23.31
C GLU A 35 25.33 10.43 23.66
N PRO A 36 24.95 11.52 24.37
CA PRO A 36 23.58 11.79 24.78
C PRO A 36 22.68 12.03 23.56
N MET A 37 21.47 11.51 23.60
CA MET A 37 20.49 11.60 22.51
C MET A 37 19.32 12.50 22.84
N GLN A 38 19.16 13.58 22.05
CA GLN A 38 18.03 14.50 22.12
C GLN A 38 16.85 13.99 21.29
N SER A 39 15.63 14.40 21.67
CA SER A 39 14.40 14.18 20.89
C SER A 39 14.00 12.71 20.75
N VAL A 40 14.43 11.84 21.65
CA VAL A 40 13.92 10.46 21.76
C VAL A 40 12.58 10.50 22.47
N SER A 41 11.52 9.99 21.84
CA SER A 41 10.22 9.86 22.47
C SER A 41 10.11 8.55 23.24
N ALA A 42 9.64 8.62 24.49
CA ALA A 42 9.25 7.47 25.28
C ALA A 42 7.73 7.32 25.28
N ARG A 43 7.22 6.14 24.95
CA ARG A 43 5.79 5.83 24.88
C ARG A 43 5.46 4.59 25.68
N SER A 44 4.25 4.54 26.22
CA SER A 44 3.71 3.35 26.90
C SER A 44 3.25 2.28 25.90
N GLU A 45 2.90 1.10 26.37
CA GLU A 45 2.32 0.00 25.57
C GLU A 45 1.06 0.42 24.80
N ASN A 46 0.30 1.37 25.32
CA ASN A 46 -0.92 1.92 24.68
C ASN A 46 -0.62 3.14 23.79
N ASP A 47 0.62 3.35 23.40
CA ASP A 47 1.09 4.46 22.55
C ASP A 47 0.90 5.87 23.14
N TYR A 48 0.71 5.99 24.46
CA TYR A 48 0.71 7.29 25.14
C TYR A 48 2.13 7.83 25.28
N LEU A 49 2.33 9.09 24.86
CA LEU A 49 3.60 9.77 25.03
C LEU A 49 3.85 10.03 26.53
N LEU A 50 4.90 9.43 27.06
CA LEU A 50 5.33 9.59 28.44
C LEU A 50 6.32 10.76 28.60
N GLY A 51 7.06 11.08 27.53
CA GLY A 51 7.99 12.21 27.51
C GLY A 51 8.94 12.16 26.32
N VAL A 52 9.83 13.17 26.23
CA VAL A 52 10.84 13.30 25.17
C VAL A 52 12.16 13.73 25.83
N SER A 53 13.28 13.11 25.42
CA SER A 53 14.59 13.44 25.96
C SER A 53 15.07 14.84 25.57
N ASP A 54 15.73 15.50 26.50
CA ASP A 54 16.34 16.82 26.30
C ASP A 54 17.71 16.74 25.58
N TRP A 55 18.39 17.87 25.43
CA TRP A 55 19.69 17.96 24.77
C TRP A 55 20.81 17.22 25.48
N ARG A 56 20.62 16.81 26.75
CA ARG A 56 21.53 15.97 27.52
C ARG A 56 21.19 14.50 27.44
N GLY A 57 20.15 14.14 26.68
CA GLY A 57 19.64 12.80 26.64
C GLY A 57 18.87 12.40 27.90
N GLU A 58 18.41 13.37 28.69
CA GLU A 58 17.76 13.12 29.98
C GLU A 58 16.21 13.20 29.79
N LEU A 59 15.52 12.30 30.49
CA LEU A 59 14.08 12.20 30.52
C LEU A 59 13.63 11.65 31.86
N THR A 60 12.59 12.23 32.47
CA THR A 60 12.00 11.70 33.71
C THR A 60 10.65 11.06 33.35
N LEU A 61 10.49 9.79 33.70
CA LEU A 61 9.21 9.09 33.62
C LEU A 61 8.56 9.07 35.00
N HIS A 62 7.31 9.52 35.06
CA HIS A 62 6.56 9.64 36.30
C HIS A 62 5.67 8.43 36.55
N SER A 63 5.55 8.06 37.82
CA SER A 63 4.62 7.05 38.33
C SER A 63 4.78 5.66 37.69
N MET A 64 6.00 5.20 37.48
CA MET A 64 6.30 3.91 36.87
C MET A 64 6.15 2.76 37.85
N ASN A 65 5.69 1.61 37.36
CA ASN A 65 5.54 0.38 38.12
C ASN A 65 6.41 -0.73 37.53
N ILE A 66 6.70 -1.75 38.33
CA ILE A 66 7.39 -2.95 37.86
C ILE A 66 6.49 -3.64 36.81
N GLY A 67 7.07 -3.92 35.62
CA GLY A 67 6.37 -4.57 34.51
C GLY A 67 5.80 -3.59 33.48
N ASP A 68 5.84 -2.27 33.72
CA ASP A 68 5.48 -1.29 32.70
C ASP A 68 6.44 -1.40 31.50
N VAL A 69 5.88 -1.38 30.29
CA VAL A 69 6.64 -1.47 29.04
C VAL A 69 6.75 -0.10 28.41
N ILE A 70 7.99 0.29 28.08
CA ILE A 70 8.30 1.59 27.49
C ILE A 70 8.99 1.38 26.16
N TYR A 71 8.52 2.12 25.15
CA TYR A 71 9.12 2.16 23.82
C TYR A 71 9.85 3.47 23.63
N PHE A 72 11.14 3.39 23.31
CA PHE A 72 11.97 4.54 22.97
C PHE A 72 12.14 4.60 21.46
N SER A 73 11.71 5.68 20.83
CA SER A 73 11.79 5.85 19.38
C SER A 73 12.46 7.15 18.97
N HIS A 74 13.27 7.05 17.90
CA HIS A 74 13.92 8.18 17.27
C HIS A 74 14.03 7.92 15.76
N VAL A 75 13.95 8.98 14.95
CA VAL A 75 13.90 8.86 13.47
C VAL A 75 15.06 8.06 12.87
N ALA A 76 16.28 8.24 13.40
CA ALA A 76 17.49 7.63 12.87
C ALA A 76 17.97 6.37 13.62
N TYR A 77 17.25 5.90 14.65
CA TYR A 77 17.66 4.80 15.52
C TYR A 77 16.59 3.71 15.58
N HIS A 78 17.01 2.47 15.79
CA HIS A 78 16.08 1.37 16.03
C HIS A 78 15.25 1.65 17.28
N GLU A 79 13.96 1.35 17.19
CA GLU A 79 13.09 1.41 18.35
C GLU A 79 13.57 0.43 19.40
N MET A 80 13.63 0.87 20.66
CA MET A 80 14.07 0.06 21.78
C MET A 80 12.94 -0.06 22.79
N GLU A 81 12.73 -1.28 23.26
CA GLU A 81 11.78 -1.60 24.30
C GLU A 81 12.51 -1.86 25.60
N HIS A 82 11.94 -1.37 26.71
CA HIS A 82 12.41 -1.67 28.05
C HIS A 82 11.23 -1.98 28.97
N ILE A 83 11.34 -3.07 29.72
CA ILE A 83 10.37 -3.45 30.77
C ILE A 83 10.95 -3.01 32.11
N ILE A 84 10.22 -2.17 32.84
CA ILE A 84 10.63 -1.67 34.14
C ILE A 84 10.83 -2.82 35.11
N THR A 85 12.05 -2.93 35.63
CA THR A 85 12.47 -3.97 36.57
C THR A 85 12.46 -3.48 38.02
N LYS A 86 12.61 -4.44 38.95
CA LYS A 86 12.78 -4.11 40.36
C LYS A 86 14.03 -3.26 40.65
N ASP A 87 15.10 -3.47 39.87
CA ASP A 87 16.34 -2.74 40.01
C ASP A 87 16.20 -1.30 39.52
N ASP A 88 15.44 -1.06 38.43
CA ASP A 88 15.16 0.29 37.94
C ASP A 88 14.36 1.11 38.97
N ILE A 89 13.36 0.51 39.59
CA ILE A 89 12.57 1.13 40.67
C ILE A 89 13.47 1.43 41.88
N LYS A 90 14.37 0.52 42.28
CA LYS A 90 15.26 0.67 43.39
C LYS A 90 16.31 1.76 43.15
N ASN A 91 16.89 1.78 41.96
CA ASN A 91 17.95 2.71 41.57
C ASN A 91 17.39 4.07 41.19
N LYS A 92 16.10 4.16 40.81
CA LYS A 92 15.42 5.35 40.29
C LYS A 92 16.11 5.93 39.06
N SER A 93 16.87 5.14 38.35
CA SER A 93 17.62 5.54 37.16
C SER A 93 17.78 4.39 36.20
N LEU A 94 17.73 4.71 34.90
CA LEU A 94 17.87 3.77 33.79
C LEU A 94 18.73 4.41 32.71
N THR A 95 19.68 3.66 32.16
CA THR A 95 20.39 4.07 30.95
C THR A 95 19.92 3.23 29.77
N VAL A 96 19.43 3.90 28.74
CA VAL A 96 18.94 3.29 27.49
C VAL A 96 19.94 3.57 26.39
N LYS A 97 20.47 2.51 25.76
CA LYS A 97 21.39 2.63 24.63
C LYS A 97 20.65 2.31 23.34
N MET A 98 20.59 3.27 22.45
CA MET A 98 19.93 3.12 21.12
C MET A 98 20.99 2.91 20.05
N PHE A 99 20.65 2.06 19.06
CA PHE A 99 21.54 1.72 17.97
C PHE A 99 21.05 2.38 16.68
N MET A 100 21.98 3.01 15.96
CA MET A 100 21.67 3.66 14.70
C MET A 100 21.07 2.64 13.70
N LYS A 101 20.03 3.03 12.98
CA LYS A 101 19.52 2.26 11.85
C LYS A 101 20.55 2.34 10.72
N PHE A 102 21.46 1.38 10.70
CA PHE A 102 22.23 1.14 9.50
C PHE A 102 21.28 0.49 8.49
N TYR A 103 20.78 1.26 7.56
CA TYR A 103 20.38 0.67 6.31
C TYR A 103 21.69 0.26 5.63
N GLU A 104 22.05 -1.02 5.65
CA GLU A 104 22.87 -1.55 4.59
C GLU A 104 22.09 -1.23 3.33
N LEU A 105 22.48 -0.16 2.67
CA LEU A 105 22.09 0.02 1.28
C LEU A 105 22.50 -1.28 0.61
N PRO A 106 21.58 -2.05 0.03
CA PRO A 106 21.95 -3.23 -0.70
C PRO A 106 23.08 -2.77 -1.61
N GLU A 107 24.17 -3.53 -1.65
CA GLU A 107 25.32 -3.26 -2.51
C GLU A 107 24.75 -2.83 -3.85
N VAL A 108 24.80 -1.52 -4.11
CA VAL A 108 24.32 -0.97 -5.38
C VAL A 108 25.34 -1.49 -6.35
N THR A 109 25.05 -2.65 -6.91
CA THR A 109 25.64 -3.01 -8.19
C THR A 109 25.18 -1.86 -9.07
N ILE A 110 26.08 -0.91 -9.31
CA ILE A 110 25.91 0.17 -10.27
C ILE A 110 25.88 -0.52 -11.63
N VAL A 111 24.78 -1.18 -11.91
CA VAL A 111 24.35 -1.39 -13.28
C VAL A 111 23.98 0.02 -13.70
N GLU A 112 24.65 0.56 -14.70
CA GLU A 112 24.43 1.89 -15.30
C GLU A 112 23.01 2.01 -15.86
N ASN A 113 22.01 1.85 -15.05
CA ASN A 113 20.61 2.17 -15.36
C ASN A 113 20.30 3.56 -14.81
N ILE A 114 20.99 4.56 -15.39
CA ILE A 114 20.51 5.94 -15.26
C ILE A 114 19.12 5.94 -15.91
N PRO A 115 18.04 6.21 -15.14
CA PRO A 115 16.69 6.24 -15.69
C PRO A 115 16.66 7.20 -16.88
N ARG A 116 16.21 6.69 -18.03
CA ARG A 116 16.06 7.49 -19.23
C ARG A 116 14.73 8.20 -19.19
N VAL A 117 14.72 9.45 -19.62
CA VAL A 117 13.46 10.19 -19.82
C VAL A 117 12.86 9.72 -21.13
N ALA A 118 11.67 9.17 -21.09
CA ALA A 118 10.98 8.60 -22.26
C ALA A 118 10.64 9.67 -23.31
N TYR A 119 10.30 10.87 -22.87
CA TYR A 119 9.99 12.00 -23.76
C TYR A 119 10.73 13.25 -23.28
N ASN A 120 11.83 13.58 -23.94
CA ASN A 120 12.75 14.64 -23.49
C ASN A 120 12.36 16.04 -24.00
N ASN A 121 11.11 16.43 -23.84
CA ASN A 121 10.69 17.81 -24.11
C ASN A 121 10.56 18.59 -22.79
N LYS A 122 11.47 19.55 -22.56
CA LYS A 122 11.57 20.30 -21.29
C LYS A 122 10.34 21.16 -20.96
N VAL A 123 9.53 21.50 -21.96
CA VAL A 123 8.35 22.36 -21.82
C VAL A 123 7.04 21.60 -21.74
N VAL A 124 7.08 20.29 -21.94
CA VAL A 124 5.91 19.40 -21.91
C VAL A 124 5.86 18.66 -20.59
N SER A 125 4.69 18.59 -19.99
CA SER A 125 4.41 17.77 -18.82
C SER A 125 3.59 16.55 -19.22
N VAL A 126 3.95 15.38 -18.70
CA VAL A 126 3.18 14.14 -18.89
C VAL A 126 2.14 14.04 -17.78
N ALA A 127 0.86 14.06 -18.13
CA ALA A 127 -0.23 13.96 -17.16
C ALA A 127 -0.46 12.52 -16.72
N ASP A 128 -0.42 11.58 -17.69
CA ASP A 128 -0.59 10.15 -17.48
C ASP A 128 0.09 9.35 -18.58
N TYR A 129 0.26 8.05 -18.36
CA TYR A 129 0.74 7.12 -19.37
C TYR A 129 0.16 5.72 -19.17
N GLU A 130 0.10 4.97 -20.26
CA GLU A 130 -0.29 3.56 -20.27
C GLU A 130 0.60 2.78 -21.24
N MET A 131 0.65 1.47 -21.10
CA MET A 131 1.51 0.59 -21.90
C MET A 131 0.78 -0.70 -22.25
N ASN A 132 1.05 -1.20 -23.46
CA ASN A 132 0.68 -2.54 -23.91
C ASN A 132 1.77 -3.09 -24.84
N GLU A 133 1.57 -4.23 -25.46
CA GLU A 133 2.53 -4.84 -26.40
C GLU A 133 2.96 -3.92 -27.55
N GLN A 134 2.11 -2.94 -27.93
CA GLN A 134 2.36 -2.04 -29.05
C GLN A 134 3.26 -0.85 -28.69
N GLY A 135 3.43 -0.55 -27.40
CA GLY A 135 4.28 0.55 -26.95
C GLY A 135 3.74 1.32 -25.75
N ILE A 136 4.19 2.56 -25.63
CA ILE A 136 3.89 3.48 -24.52
C ILE A 136 3.03 4.63 -25.05
N TYR A 137 1.92 4.86 -24.40
CA TYR A 137 0.99 5.97 -24.70
C TYR A 137 1.10 7.03 -23.64
N LEU A 138 1.28 8.31 -24.04
CA LEU A 138 1.42 9.44 -23.13
C LEU A 138 0.29 10.44 -23.33
N LEU A 139 -0.31 10.90 -22.23
CA LEU A 139 -1.06 12.14 -22.19
C LEU A 139 -0.10 13.28 -21.83
N ALA A 140 0.21 14.11 -22.81
CA ALA A 140 1.12 15.21 -22.65
C ALA A 140 0.40 16.55 -22.77
N HIS A 141 0.89 17.58 -22.08
CA HIS A 141 0.36 18.92 -22.23
C HIS A 141 1.45 19.98 -22.17
N ARG A 142 1.24 21.01 -22.97
CA ARG A 142 2.04 22.24 -22.95
C ARG A 142 1.08 23.41 -22.84
N MET A 143 1.07 24.08 -21.68
CA MET A 143 0.07 25.14 -21.40
C MET A 143 -1.38 24.61 -21.57
N ARG A 144 -2.08 25.03 -22.65
CA ARG A 144 -3.46 24.62 -22.96
C ARG A 144 -3.54 23.63 -24.13
N ASN A 145 -2.42 23.25 -24.72
CA ASN A 145 -2.40 22.27 -25.80
C ASN A 145 -2.15 20.90 -25.20
N TYR A 146 -2.98 19.97 -25.57
CA TYR A 146 -2.96 18.58 -25.11
C TYR A 146 -2.67 17.68 -26.29
N SER A 147 -1.80 16.68 -26.09
CA SER A 147 -1.43 15.70 -27.10
C SER A 147 -1.49 14.29 -26.52
N LEU A 148 -1.88 13.36 -27.36
CA LEU A 148 -1.72 11.92 -27.15
C LEU A 148 -0.54 11.49 -28.02
N LEU A 149 0.51 10.94 -27.38
CA LEU A 149 1.68 10.40 -28.05
C LEU A 149 1.71 8.89 -27.93
N HIS A 150 2.19 8.24 -28.97
CA HIS A 150 2.56 6.83 -28.98
C HIS A 150 4.07 6.70 -29.18
N LEU A 151 4.74 6.05 -28.25
CA LEU A 151 6.18 5.82 -28.28
C LEU A 151 6.48 4.32 -28.38
N SER A 152 7.59 4.00 -29.04
CA SER A 152 8.20 2.68 -28.93
C SER A 152 8.79 2.46 -27.52
N TYR A 153 9.19 1.23 -27.19
CA TYR A 153 9.92 0.96 -25.95
C TYR A 153 11.39 1.46 -25.95
N ASP A 154 11.88 1.93 -27.09
CA ASP A 154 13.15 2.66 -27.22
C ASP A 154 12.97 4.18 -27.08
N PHE A 155 11.71 4.60 -26.84
CA PHE A 155 11.26 6.00 -26.67
C PHE A 155 11.25 6.84 -27.94
N ASP A 156 11.23 6.20 -29.11
CA ASP A 156 10.98 6.89 -30.36
C ASP A 156 9.50 7.23 -30.50
N THR A 157 9.19 8.44 -30.92
CA THR A 157 7.81 8.87 -31.17
C THR A 157 7.31 8.25 -32.47
N LEU A 158 6.33 7.35 -32.37
CA LEU A 158 5.69 6.67 -33.48
C LEU A 158 4.55 7.48 -34.07
N ALA A 159 3.74 8.13 -33.21
CA ALA A 159 2.66 9.01 -33.62
C ALA A 159 2.32 10.04 -32.54
N GLU A 160 1.70 11.15 -32.97
CA GLU A 160 1.14 12.18 -32.09
C GLU A 160 -0.21 12.63 -32.64
N ILE A 161 -1.19 12.75 -31.75
CA ILE A 161 -2.52 13.32 -32.05
C ILE A 161 -2.73 14.53 -31.13
N GLU A 162 -3.04 15.68 -31.72
CA GLU A 162 -3.48 16.84 -30.96
C GLU A 162 -4.89 16.61 -30.43
N LEU A 163 -5.07 16.83 -29.12
CA LEU A 163 -6.34 16.59 -28.45
C LEU A 163 -7.12 17.92 -28.37
N PRO A 164 -8.43 17.92 -28.69
CA PRO A 164 -9.24 19.14 -28.71
C PRO A 164 -9.52 19.70 -27.31
N ARG A 165 -9.29 18.91 -26.28
CA ARG A 165 -9.52 19.25 -24.87
C ARG A 165 -8.62 18.46 -23.95
N LYS A 166 -8.66 18.79 -22.65
CA LYS A 166 -7.99 18.03 -21.59
C LYS A 166 -8.63 16.66 -21.47
N PHE A 167 -7.77 15.63 -21.39
CA PHE A 167 -8.10 14.29 -20.90
C PHE A 167 -7.43 14.09 -19.56
N ASP A 168 -8.05 13.27 -18.70
CA ASP A 168 -7.62 13.19 -17.31
C ASP A 168 -6.64 12.04 -17.07
N HIS A 169 -6.92 10.86 -17.62
CA HIS A 169 -6.08 9.67 -17.44
C HIS A 169 -6.38 8.60 -18.48
N PHE A 170 -5.51 7.59 -18.50
CA PHE A 170 -5.74 6.34 -19.21
C PHE A 170 -6.43 5.31 -18.32
N TYR A 171 -7.15 4.43 -18.98
CA TYR A 171 -7.64 3.18 -18.42
C TYR A 171 -7.27 2.05 -19.39
N LYS A 172 -6.58 1.02 -18.88
CA LYS A 172 -6.31 -0.22 -19.62
C LYS A 172 -7.32 -1.26 -19.15
N ASP A 173 -8.11 -1.79 -20.05
CA ASP A 173 -9.11 -2.80 -19.73
C ASP A 173 -8.48 -4.20 -19.62
N VAL A 174 -9.30 -5.17 -19.24
CA VAL A 174 -8.88 -6.56 -19.02
C VAL A 174 -8.48 -7.30 -20.30
N TYR A 175 -8.73 -6.70 -21.46
CA TYR A 175 -8.31 -7.18 -22.77
C TYR A 175 -7.09 -6.42 -23.34
N ASP A 176 -6.36 -5.74 -22.46
CA ASP A 176 -5.17 -4.93 -22.80
C ASP A 176 -5.45 -3.74 -23.75
N GLN A 177 -6.74 -3.37 -23.89
CA GLN A 177 -7.13 -2.23 -24.71
C GLN A 177 -6.99 -0.94 -23.91
N ILE A 178 -6.40 0.06 -24.55
CA ILE A 178 -6.15 1.36 -23.92
C ILE A 178 -7.30 2.31 -24.24
N HIS A 179 -7.83 2.89 -23.19
CA HIS A 179 -8.84 3.95 -23.26
C HIS A 179 -8.28 5.23 -22.68
N VAL A 180 -8.66 6.35 -23.27
CA VAL A 180 -8.36 7.67 -22.72
C VAL A 180 -9.65 8.32 -22.24
N LEU A 181 -9.64 8.78 -20.98
CA LEU A 181 -10.81 9.27 -20.28
C LEU A 181 -10.76 10.78 -20.11
N SER A 182 -11.88 11.42 -20.39
CA SER A 182 -12.16 12.80 -20.04
C SER A 182 -13.23 12.84 -18.96
N GLN A 183 -13.58 14.04 -18.50
CA GLN A 183 -14.59 14.23 -17.46
C GLN A 183 -15.98 13.64 -17.81
N ASP A 184 -16.30 13.52 -19.10
CA ASP A 184 -17.63 13.14 -19.57
C ASP A 184 -17.64 11.94 -20.52
N SER A 185 -16.50 11.52 -21.03
CA SER A 185 -16.42 10.51 -22.10
C SER A 185 -15.14 9.69 -22.03
N ALA A 186 -15.22 8.45 -22.44
CA ALA A 186 -14.11 7.54 -22.65
C ALA A 186 -13.95 7.23 -24.14
N TYR A 187 -12.72 7.19 -24.62
CA TYR A 187 -12.38 6.93 -26.03
C TYR A 187 -11.38 5.78 -26.09
N TRP A 188 -11.62 4.81 -26.94
CA TRP A 188 -10.64 3.77 -27.20
C TRP A 188 -9.51 4.31 -28.10
N VAL A 189 -8.27 3.98 -27.74
CA VAL A 189 -7.06 4.33 -28.49
C VAL A 189 -6.68 3.12 -29.33
N GLY A 190 -6.91 3.19 -30.62
CA GLY A 190 -6.53 2.16 -31.57
C GLY A 190 -5.27 2.51 -32.35
N THR A 191 -4.62 1.49 -32.88
CA THR A 191 -3.50 1.63 -33.82
C THR A 191 -3.97 1.35 -35.26
N MET A 192 -3.44 2.11 -36.21
CA MET A 192 -3.70 1.88 -37.61
C MET A 192 -2.50 1.17 -38.24
N MET A 193 -2.77 0.03 -38.87
CA MET A 193 -1.78 -0.78 -39.57
C MET A 193 -2.10 -0.83 -41.06
N ARG A 194 -1.08 -0.85 -41.91
CA ARG A 194 -1.17 -1.13 -43.35
C ARG A 194 -0.33 -2.38 -43.63
N GLY A 195 -0.96 -3.56 -43.64
CA GLY A 195 -0.23 -4.81 -43.52
C GLY A 195 0.45 -4.89 -42.17
N ASP A 196 1.77 -5.11 -42.16
CA ASP A 196 2.58 -5.15 -40.95
C ASP A 196 3.21 -3.78 -40.59
N GLU A 197 2.92 -2.74 -41.39
CA GLU A 197 3.48 -1.40 -41.19
C GLU A 197 2.58 -0.58 -40.28
N TYR A 198 3.13 -0.01 -39.19
CA TYR A 198 2.43 0.95 -38.32
C TYR A 198 2.26 2.28 -39.06
N VAL A 199 1.04 2.78 -39.16
CA VAL A 199 0.69 4.01 -39.88
C VAL A 199 0.31 5.14 -38.94
N GLY A 200 -0.19 4.84 -37.73
CA GLY A 200 -0.57 5.88 -36.79
C GLY A 200 -1.55 5.39 -35.72
N MET A 201 -2.10 6.34 -34.96
CA MET A 201 -3.14 6.14 -33.96
C MET A 201 -4.48 6.67 -34.42
N ILE A 202 -5.55 6.14 -33.82
CA ILE A 202 -6.92 6.62 -33.97
C ILE A 202 -7.58 6.72 -32.60
N LEU A 203 -8.37 7.77 -32.38
CA LEU A 203 -9.36 7.84 -31.32
C LEU A 203 -10.71 7.50 -31.89
N THR A 204 -11.39 6.55 -31.27
CA THR A 204 -12.75 6.18 -31.66
C THR A 204 -13.77 7.24 -31.21
N MET A 205 -15.02 7.05 -31.60
CA MET A 205 -16.12 7.84 -31.08
C MET A 205 -16.27 7.57 -29.57
N GLY A 206 -16.30 8.63 -28.76
CA GLY A 206 -16.41 8.52 -27.31
C GLY A 206 -17.75 7.97 -26.86
N ILE A 207 -17.73 7.18 -25.80
CA ILE A 207 -18.92 6.79 -25.04
C ILE A 207 -19.00 7.61 -23.77
N ARG A 208 -20.20 7.76 -23.18
CA ARG A 208 -20.36 8.48 -21.93
C ARG A 208 -19.60 7.80 -20.80
N ILE A 209 -19.01 8.59 -19.92
CA ILE A 209 -18.22 8.05 -18.80
C ILE A 209 -19.06 7.15 -17.88
N GLU A 210 -20.34 7.48 -17.64
CA GLU A 210 -21.22 6.66 -16.81
C GLU A 210 -21.48 5.28 -17.42
N GLN A 211 -21.56 5.19 -18.74
CA GLN A 211 -21.71 3.91 -19.45
C GLN A 211 -20.41 3.10 -19.42
N PHE A 212 -19.28 3.79 -19.57
CA PHE A 212 -17.96 3.19 -19.48
C PHE A 212 -17.73 2.60 -18.10
N ASP A 213 -17.96 3.38 -17.05
CA ASP A 213 -17.80 2.96 -15.67
C ASP A 213 -18.73 1.81 -15.31
N TYR A 214 -19.98 1.83 -15.79
CA TYR A 214 -20.93 0.73 -15.57
C TYR A 214 -20.43 -0.61 -16.13
N ILE A 215 -19.76 -0.59 -17.29
CA ILE A 215 -19.22 -1.80 -17.93
C ILE A 215 -17.95 -2.26 -17.21
N HIS A 216 -17.05 -1.33 -16.89
CA HIS A 216 -15.69 -1.66 -16.44
C HIS A 216 -15.52 -1.70 -14.93
N ALA A 217 -16.39 -1.05 -14.15
CA ALA A 217 -16.25 -0.92 -12.69
C ALA A 217 -16.25 -2.27 -11.94
N HIS A 218 -16.84 -3.30 -12.53
CA HIS A 218 -17.00 -4.61 -11.89
C HIS A 218 -16.09 -5.70 -12.48
N VAL A 219 -15.37 -5.41 -13.55
CA VAL A 219 -14.51 -6.40 -14.21
C VAL A 219 -13.11 -6.34 -13.63
N SER A 220 -12.61 -7.47 -13.12
CA SER A 220 -11.29 -7.56 -12.46
C SER A 220 -10.22 -8.16 -13.37
N ALA A 221 -10.56 -9.17 -14.16
CA ALA A 221 -9.68 -9.85 -15.09
C ALA A 221 -10.51 -10.58 -16.15
N ALA A 222 -9.89 -11.01 -17.24
CA ALA A 222 -10.49 -11.91 -18.20
C ALA A 222 -9.46 -12.86 -18.77
N THR A 223 -9.90 -14.05 -19.16
CA THR A 223 -9.14 -15.00 -19.97
C THR A 223 -9.82 -15.12 -21.33
N ASP A 224 -9.36 -16.02 -22.17
CA ASP A 224 -10.03 -16.37 -23.43
C ASP A 224 -11.35 -17.13 -23.23
N GLN A 225 -11.62 -17.63 -22.02
CA GLN A 225 -12.80 -18.45 -21.69
C GLN A 225 -13.74 -17.77 -20.71
N VAL A 226 -13.23 -16.98 -19.77
CA VAL A 226 -14.05 -16.41 -18.68
C VAL A 226 -13.75 -14.94 -18.42
N ILE A 227 -14.74 -14.21 -17.94
CA ILE A 227 -14.61 -12.85 -17.41
C ILE A 227 -14.79 -12.92 -15.90
N ILE A 228 -13.82 -12.41 -15.15
CA ILE A 228 -13.87 -12.32 -13.70
C ILE A 228 -14.45 -10.98 -13.29
N THR A 229 -15.54 -11.01 -12.55
CA THR A 229 -16.18 -9.83 -12.00
C THR A 229 -16.14 -9.83 -10.48
N HIS A 230 -16.22 -8.65 -9.90
CA HIS A 230 -16.38 -8.50 -8.45
C HIS A 230 -17.65 -7.73 -8.13
N LEU A 231 -18.32 -8.15 -7.08
CA LEU A 231 -19.45 -7.44 -6.50
C LEU A 231 -19.14 -7.10 -5.05
N TYR A 232 -19.39 -5.85 -4.69
CA TYR A 232 -19.32 -5.40 -3.30
C TYR A 232 -20.70 -5.56 -2.67
N SER A 233 -20.77 -6.34 -1.59
CA SER A 233 -21.99 -6.52 -0.81
C SER A 233 -21.78 -6.03 0.61
N ASN A 234 -22.84 -5.97 1.42
CA ASN A 234 -22.75 -5.70 2.87
C ASN A 234 -21.91 -6.74 3.64
N ARG A 235 -21.43 -7.77 2.96
CA ARG A 235 -20.61 -8.85 3.50
C ARG A 235 -19.19 -8.85 2.92
N GLY A 236 -18.85 -7.88 2.01
CA GLY A 236 -17.54 -7.66 1.41
C GLY A 236 -17.50 -7.84 -0.10
N GLN A 237 -16.35 -8.25 -0.61
CA GLN A 237 -16.12 -8.46 -2.03
C GLN A 237 -16.29 -9.94 -2.36
N GLU A 238 -17.10 -10.22 -3.36
CA GLU A 238 -17.29 -11.56 -3.91
C GLU A 238 -16.80 -11.57 -5.36
N LEU A 239 -16.03 -12.59 -5.74
CA LEU A 239 -15.61 -12.79 -7.12
C LEU A 239 -16.52 -13.81 -7.80
N PHE A 240 -16.95 -13.46 -9.00
CA PHE A 240 -17.73 -14.31 -9.89
C PHE A 240 -17.00 -14.44 -11.21
N TYR A 241 -17.26 -15.53 -11.93
CA TYR A 241 -16.86 -15.61 -13.32
C TYR A 241 -18.06 -15.87 -14.22
N PHE A 242 -18.00 -15.27 -15.41
CA PHE A 242 -18.87 -15.58 -16.51
C PHE A 242 -18.13 -16.47 -17.48
N ASP A 243 -18.67 -17.61 -17.80
CA ASP A 243 -18.21 -18.42 -18.92
C ASP A 243 -18.67 -17.77 -20.23
N ILE A 244 -17.74 -17.39 -21.10
CA ILE A 244 -18.03 -16.72 -22.36
C ILE A 244 -18.82 -17.63 -23.30
N GLY A 245 -18.65 -18.96 -23.18
CA GLY A 245 -19.34 -19.95 -24.01
C GLY A 245 -20.71 -20.32 -23.50
N GLU A 246 -20.97 -20.29 -22.21
CA GLU A 246 -22.19 -20.84 -21.60
C GLU A 246 -23.17 -19.77 -21.07
N ASN A 247 -22.77 -18.51 -20.99
CA ASN A 247 -23.54 -17.40 -20.39
C ASN A 247 -24.00 -17.68 -18.93
N GLU A 248 -23.26 -18.48 -18.19
CA GLU A 248 -23.52 -18.78 -16.79
C GLU A 248 -22.56 -18.08 -15.87
N GLU A 249 -23.09 -17.33 -14.90
CA GLU A 249 -22.32 -16.74 -13.82
C GLU A 249 -22.11 -17.77 -12.71
N LYS A 250 -20.85 -18.05 -12.37
CA LYS A 250 -20.48 -18.95 -11.28
C LYS A 250 -19.58 -18.24 -10.27
N LYS A 251 -19.73 -18.56 -9.01
CA LYS A 251 -18.95 -17.97 -7.94
C LYS A 251 -17.59 -18.67 -7.82
N ILE A 252 -16.49 -17.90 -7.93
CA ILE A 252 -15.12 -18.42 -7.84
C ILE A 252 -14.63 -18.43 -6.39
N ASP A 253 -14.80 -17.31 -5.68
CA ASP A 253 -14.33 -17.16 -4.31
C ASP A 253 -15.31 -16.35 -3.47
N THR A 254 -15.60 -16.84 -2.27
CA THR A 254 -16.59 -16.23 -1.37
C THR A 254 -15.96 -15.46 -0.23
N THR A 255 -14.64 -15.46 -0.13
CA THR A 255 -13.95 -15.14 1.13
C THR A 255 -13.17 -13.85 1.10
N LEU A 256 -13.30 -13.04 0.08
CA LEU A 256 -12.70 -11.71 0.05
C LEU A 256 -13.52 -10.72 0.87
N LEU A 257 -13.87 -11.17 2.08
CA LEU A 257 -14.51 -10.39 3.11
C LEU A 257 -13.46 -9.93 4.09
N GLU A 258 -12.99 -8.70 3.94
CA GLU A 258 -12.51 -8.03 5.12
C GLU A 258 -13.73 -7.71 6.00
N HIS A 259 -13.90 -8.43 7.06
CA HIS A 259 -14.45 -7.78 8.21
C HIS A 259 -13.47 -6.64 8.54
N ILE A 260 -13.78 -5.40 8.13
CA ILE A 260 -13.26 -4.21 8.81
C ILE A 260 -13.23 -4.63 10.25
N ARG A 261 -12.05 -4.64 10.88
CA ARG A 261 -11.89 -5.15 12.23
C ARG A 261 -13.11 -4.71 12.99
N TRP A 262 -13.91 -5.66 13.40
CA TRP A 262 -15.22 -5.41 14.03
C TRP A 262 -15.13 -4.28 15.05
N GLU A 263 -13.99 -4.16 15.73
CA GLU A 263 -13.66 -3.13 16.69
C GLU A 263 -13.51 -1.73 16.08
N GLU A 264 -12.88 -1.57 14.92
CA GLU A 264 -12.78 -0.27 14.22
C GLU A 264 -14.13 0.13 13.60
N GLY A 265 -14.84 -0.83 13.04
CA GLY A 265 -16.19 -0.63 12.54
C GLY A 265 -17.17 -0.27 13.65
N CYS A 266 -17.06 -0.91 14.83
CA CYS A 266 -17.87 -0.58 16.00
C CYS A 266 -17.54 0.81 16.56
N MET A 267 -16.26 1.20 16.65
CA MET A 267 -15.86 2.56 17.09
C MET A 267 -16.33 3.64 16.13
N LEU A 268 -16.21 3.43 14.82
CA LEU A 268 -16.69 4.35 13.81
C LEU A 268 -18.22 4.45 13.81
N MET A 269 -18.91 3.33 13.94
CA MET A 269 -20.38 3.28 14.07
C MET A 269 -20.86 3.96 15.38
N GLU A 270 -20.14 3.78 16.48
CA GLU A 270 -20.47 4.41 17.74
C GLU A 270 -20.24 5.93 17.71
N ASN A 271 -19.20 6.40 17.03
CA ASN A 271 -18.96 7.82 16.81
C ASN A 271 -20.01 8.45 15.88
N VAL A 272 -20.41 7.78 14.81
CA VAL A 272 -21.50 8.23 13.94
C VAL A 272 -22.85 8.21 14.68
N ARG A 273 -23.06 7.23 15.57
CA ARG A 273 -24.26 7.12 16.40
C ARG A 273 -24.35 8.22 17.46
N LYS A 274 -23.20 8.66 18.01
CA LYS A 274 -23.12 9.74 19.02
C LYS A 274 -23.16 11.14 18.39
N PHE A 275 -22.57 11.34 17.21
CA PHE A 275 -22.29 12.66 16.65
C PHE A 275 -22.95 12.92 15.28
N GLY A 276 -23.54 11.92 14.65
CA GLY A 276 -24.16 12.05 13.33
C GLY A 276 -25.66 12.37 13.36
N PRO A 277 -26.17 13.06 12.33
CA PRO A 277 -27.61 13.27 12.14
C PRO A 277 -28.35 11.93 12.02
N MET A 278 -29.59 11.90 12.53
CA MET A 278 -30.41 10.68 12.65
C MET A 278 -30.68 9.92 11.32
N GLY A 279 -30.39 10.52 10.15
CA GLY A 279 -30.54 9.91 8.80
C GLY A 279 -29.34 9.10 8.31
N TRP A 280 -28.20 9.18 8.95
CA TRP A 280 -26.92 8.59 8.45
C TRP A 280 -26.70 7.12 8.82
N ARG A 281 -27.66 6.49 9.51
CA ARG A 281 -27.50 5.12 10.03
C ARG A 281 -27.34 4.04 8.94
N GLY A 282 -27.94 4.24 7.75
CA GLY A 282 -27.85 3.29 6.64
C GLY A 282 -26.67 3.59 5.69
N GLU A 283 -26.38 4.89 5.49
CA GLU A 283 -25.32 5.33 4.57
C GLU A 283 -23.92 5.22 5.21
N ALA A 284 -23.82 5.33 6.54
CA ALA A 284 -22.55 5.18 7.25
C ALA A 284 -21.95 3.77 7.08
N GLN A 285 -22.77 2.75 6.99
CA GLN A 285 -22.31 1.38 6.81
C GLN A 285 -21.64 1.18 5.43
N VAL A 286 -22.17 1.80 4.39
CA VAL A 286 -21.60 1.78 3.03
C VAL A 286 -20.32 2.64 2.93
N LEU A 287 -20.24 3.74 3.69
CA LEU A 287 -19.08 4.64 3.66
C LEU A 287 -17.84 4.08 4.38
N PHE A 288 -18.01 3.09 5.26
CA PHE A 288 -16.93 2.51 6.05
C PHE A 288 -16.46 1.14 5.55
N GLU A 289 -17.16 0.53 4.60
CA GLU A 289 -16.69 -0.67 3.90
C GLU A 289 -15.61 -0.24 2.91
N LYS A 290 -14.36 -0.22 3.37
CA LYS A 290 -13.23 -0.07 2.46
C LYS A 290 -13.07 -1.37 1.69
N PRO A 291 -13.00 -1.30 0.36
CA PRO A 291 -12.66 -2.48 -0.42
C PRO A 291 -11.30 -2.99 0.03
N ILE A 292 -11.22 -4.27 0.26
CA ILE A 292 -9.98 -4.98 0.53
C ILE A 292 -9.07 -4.82 -0.67
N TYR A 293 -7.78 -4.76 -0.40
CA TYR A 293 -6.81 -4.86 -1.46
C TYR A 293 -6.51 -6.33 -1.75
N ASP A 294 -7.33 -6.95 -2.60
CA ASP A 294 -7.15 -8.31 -3.10
C ASP A 294 -7.09 -8.30 -4.63
N PRO A 295 -5.94 -7.93 -5.19
CA PRO A 295 -5.82 -7.77 -6.63
C PRO A 295 -5.93 -9.11 -7.35
N VAL A 296 -6.62 -9.06 -8.50
CA VAL A 296 -6.77 -10.17 -9.43
C VAL A 296 -5.96 -9.84 -10.68
N PHE A 297 -5.19 -10.80 -11.14
CA PHE A 297 -4.37 -10.66 -12.34
C PHE A 297 -4.64 -11.80 -13.31
N ASN A 298 -4.72 -11.48 -14.60
CA ASN A 298 -4.54 -12.46 -15.66
C ASN A 298 -3.06 -12.45 -16.08
N MET A 299 -2.40 -13.58 -15.97
CA MET A 299 -1.03 -13.76 -16.41
C MET A 299 -0.94 -15.03 -17.25
N ASN A 300 -0.63 -14.88 -18.53
CA ASN A 300 -0.55 -15.99 -19.50
C ASN A 300 -1.86 -16.79 -19.60
N ASN A 301 -3.00 -16.11 -19.59
CA ASN A 301 -4.32 -16.73 -19.65
C ASN A 301 -4.69 -17.57 -18.41
N GLU A 302 -4.03 -17.33 -17.28
CA GLU A 302 -4.31 -17.93 -15.98
C GLU A 302 -4.61 -16.82 -14.96
N ILE A 303 -5.47 -17.10 -13.97
CA ILE A 303 -5.92 -16.12 -12.99
C ILE A 303 -5.20 -16.30 -11.67
N PHE A 304 -4.65 -15.23 -11.15
CA PHE A 304 -4.02 -15.14 -9.83
C PHE A 304 -4.80 -14.19 -8.94
N VAL A 305 -5.30 -14.68 -7.81
CA VAL A 305 -6.00 -13.88 -6.80
C VAL A 305 -5.13 -13.78 -5.55
N PHE A 306 -4.67 -12.58 -5.23
CA PHE A 306 -3.89 -12.32 -4.01
C PHE A 306 -4.84 -12.03 -2.85
N ASN A 307 -5.14 -13.03 -2.05
CA ASN A 307 -5.97 -12.89 -0.85
C ASN A 307 -5.08 -12.56 0.35
N PHE A 308 -5.00 -11.27 0.69
CA PHE A 308 -4.17 -10.77 1.79
C PHE A 308 -4.77 -11.03 3.16
N GLU A 309 -6.05 -11.34 3.27
CA GLU A 309 -6.69 -11.68 4.53
C GLU A 309 -6.32 -13.10 4.95
N ASP A 310 -6.57 -14.06 4.09
CA ASP A 310 -6.26 -15.48 4.33
C ASP A 310 -4.77 -15.79 4.17
N ASN A 311 -3.97 -14.85 3.70
CA ASN A 311 -2.53 -14.99 3.44
C ASN A 311 -2.21 -16.08 2.42
N ILE A 312 -2.96 -16.09 1.32
CA ILE A 312 -2.81 -17.05 0.23
C ILE A 312 -2.85 -16.36 -1.14
N ILE A 313 -2.29 -17.03 -2.14
CA ILE A 313 -2.48 -16.71 -3.55
C ILE A 313 -3.23 -17.89 -4.15
N ASN A 314 -4.44 -17.65 -4.61
CA ASN A 314 -5.20 -18.64 -5.35
C ASN A 314 -4.87 -18.55 -6.83
N HIS A 315 -4.60 -19.68 -7.45
CA HIS A 315 -4.25 -19.80 -8.85
C HIS A 315 -5.29 -20.66 -9.57
N TYR A 316 -5.82 -20.15 -10.65
CA TYR A 316 -6.87 -20.78 -11.45
C TYR A 316 -6.44 -20.83 -12.92
N ASP A 317 -6.95 -21.81 -13.65
CA ASP A 317 -6.78 -21.92 -15.09
C ASP A 317 -7.64 -20.90 -15.86
N ASN A 318 -7.64 -21.00 -17.18
CA ASN A 318 -8.40 -20.12 -18.07
C ASN A 318 -9.92 -20.31 -18.00
N ARG A 319 -10.42 -21.34 -17.31
CA ARG A 319 -11.84 -21.61 -17.04
C ARG A 319 -12.26 -21.31 -15.61
N ALA A 320 -11.37 -20.68 -14.83
CA ALA A 320 -11.53 -20.42 -13.40
C ALA A 320 -11.63 -21.72 -12.56
N GLU A 321 -11.07 -22.84 -13.03
CA GLU A 321 -10.89 -24.02 -12.20
C GLU A 321 -9.62 -23.85 -11.36
N LYS A 322 -9.73 -24.12 -10.07
CA LYS A 322 -8.63 -23.92 -9.12
C LYS A 322 -7.52 -24.94 -9.34
N LEU A 323 -6.33 -24.45 -9.70
CA LEU A 323 -5.13 -25.26 -9.89
C LEU A 323 -4.33 -25.44 -8.60
N ASN A 324 -4.01 -24.31 -7.93
CA ASN A 324 -3.14 -24.28 -6.77
C ASN A 324 -3.56 -23.22 -5.76
N THR A 325 -3.02 -23.35 -4.55
CA THR A 325 -3.03 -22.32 -3.53
C THR A 325 -1.62 -22.21 -2.96
N PHE A 326 -1.05 -21.01 -3.00
CA PHE A 326 0.29 -20.71 -2.50
C PHE A 326 0.22 -19.85 -1.24
N PRO A 327 1.20 -19.93 -0.33
CA PRO A 327 1.26 -19.05 0.82
C PRO A 327 1.54 -17.60 0.41
N LEU A 328 1.14 -16.64 1.23
CA LEU A 328 1.40 -15.20 1.04
C LEU A 328 1.89 -14.62 2.38
N THR A 329 3.22 -14.54 2.56
CA THR A 329 3.81 -14.27 3.88
C THR A 329 4.55 -12.94 3.98
N PHE A 330 4.97 -12.35 2.86
CA PHE A 330 5.87 -11.20 2.84
C PHE A 330 5.30 -9.91 3.43
N HIS A 331 3.98 -9.78 3.54
CA HIS A 331 3.31 -8.56 3.94
C HIS A 331 3.05 -8.46 5.45
N LYS A 332 3.21 -9.57 6.18
CA LYS A 332 3.01 -9.67 7.63
C LYS A 332 4.27 -10.17 8.31
N GLN A 333 4.53 -9.66 9.49
CA GLN A 333 5.60 -10.13 10.38
C GLN A 333 5.07 -10.33 11.78
N ASN A 334 5.61 -11.31 12.47
CA ASN A 334 5.33 -11.49 13.89
C ASN A 334 6.08 -10.41 14.67
N SER A 335 5.35 -9.64 15.42
CA SER A 335 5.92 -8.78 16.46
C SER A 335 6.42 -9.64 17.62
N TRP A 336 7.37 -9.14 18.38
CA TRP A 336 7.93 -9.81 19.56
C TRP A 336 6.87 -10.28 20.58
N ASN A 337 5.68 -9.65 20.62
CA ASN A 337 4.55 -10.03 21.48
C ASN A 337 3.57 -11.00 20.80
N ASN A 338 3.99 -11.68 19.74
CA ASN A 338 3.17 -12.57 18.90
C ASN A 338 1.96 -11.89 18.22
N LYS A 339 1.89 -10.56 18.22
CA LYS A 339 0.91 -9.84 17.41
C LYS A 339 1.43 -9.77 15.97
N VAL A 340 0.57 -10.09 15.03
CA VAL A 340 0.88 -9.96 13.60
C VAL A 340 0.78 -8.49 13.22
N ARG A 341 1.84 -7.93 12.62
CA ARG A 341 1.87 -6.56 12.08
C ARG A 341 2.20 -6.60 10.59
N LEU A 342 1.78 -5.57 9.87
CA LEU A 342 2.24 -5.38 8.49
C LEU A 342 3.74 -5.09 8.48
N VAL A 343 4.42 -5.58 7.47
CA VAL A 343 5.84 -5.29 7.25
C VAL A 343 6.00 -3.79 6.96
N GLU A 344 6.98 -3.16 7.61
CA GLU A 344 7.25 -1.73 7.45
C GLU A 344 7.49 -1.37 5.97
N GLY A 345 6.86 -0.30 5.54
CA GLY A 345 6.96 0.20 4.17
C GLY A 345 6.11 -0.56 3.14
N TRP A 346 5.44 -1.67 3.49
CA TRP A 346 4.52 -2.33 2.57
C TRP A 346 3.40 -1.38 2.13
N ASN A 347 3.38 -1.05 0.83
CA ASN A 347 2.47 -0.03 0.28
C ASN A 347 1.13 -0.61 -0.22
N LYS A 348 0.78 -1.82 0.18
CA LYS A 348 -0.44 -2.53 -0.28
C LYS A 348 -0.60 -2.42 -1.81
N LYS A 349 0.47 -2.68 -2.55
CA LYS A 349 0.46 -2.64 -4.01
C LYS A 349 1.29 -3.77 -4.59
N VAL A 350 0.67 -4.57 -5.43
CA VAL A 350 1.32 -5.57 -6.28
C VAL A 350 1.29 -5.06 -7.73
N LEU A 351 2.39 -5.23 -8.43
CA LEU A 351 2.50 -4.96 -9.86
C LEU A 351 2.77 -6.27 -10.58
N MET A 352 2.20 -6.42 -11.75
CA MET A 352 2.46 -7.54 -12.66
C MET A 352 3.36 -7.06 -13.80
N ASP A 353 4.37 -7.85 -14.13
CA ASP A 353 5.12 -7.80 -15.37
C ASP A 353 4.65 -8.99 -16.23
N GLU A 354 3.69 -8.72 -17.07
CA GLU A 354 3.06 -9.74 -17.93
C GLU A 354 4.09 -10.39 -18.86
N HIS A 355 4.97 -9.58 -19.44
CA HIS A 355 5.98 -10.07 -20.38
C HIS A 355 6.96 -11.07 -19.76
N ASN A 356 7.36 -10.86 -18.49
CA ASN A 356 8.27 -11.76 -17.76
C ASN A 356 7.55 -12.68 -16.76
N SER A 357 6.22 -12.77 -16.83
CA SER A 357 5.40 -13.61 -15.95
C SER A 357 5.80 -13.48 -14.48
N SER A 358 5.88 -12.25 -13.99
CA SER A 358 6.42 -11.95 -12.65
C SER A 358 5.57 -10.95 -11.90
N PHE A 359 5.48 -11.13 -10.58
CA PHE A 359 4.83 -10.18 -9.69
C PHE A 359 5.85 -9.46 -8.81
N TYR A 360 5.54 -8.21 -8.47
CA TYR A 360 6.39 -7.36 -7.63
C TYR A 360 5.55 -6.68 -6.56
N ALA A 361 6.02 -6.77 -5.33
CA ALA A 361 5.49 -6.01 -4.20
C ALA A 361 6.18 -4.64 -4.12
N VAL A 362 5.37 -3.59 -3.91
CA VAL A 362 5.87 -2.20 -3.80
C VAL A 362 6.02 -1.84 -2.33
N PHE A 363 7.22 -1.40 -1.97
CA PHE A 363 7.53 -0.87 -0.65
C PHE A 363 7.89 0.60 -0.75
N LEU A 364 7.42 1.40 0.21
CA LEU A 364 7.69 2.83 0.28
C LEU A 364 8.26 3.16 1.67
N ASN A 365 9.53 3.53 1.73
CA ASN A 365 10.19 3.94 2.96
C ASN A 365 10.76 5.34 2.77
N GLN A 366 10.33 6.29 3.59
CA GLN A 366 10.80 7.68 3.57
C GLN A 366 10.78 8.32 2.16
N GLY A 367 9.76 8.00 1.37
CA GLY A 367 9.63 8.48 -0.01
C GLY A 367 10.38 7.65 -1.05
N VAL A 368 11.27 6.74 -0.66
CA VAL A 368 12.00 5.87 -1.59
C VAL A 368 11.19 4.62 -1.87
N THR A 369 10.90 4.38 -3.14
CA THR A 369 10.19 3.20 -3.61
C THR A 369 11.17 2.07 -3.88
N THR A 370 10.86 0.90 -3.30
CA THR A 370 11.58 -0.35 -3.55
C THR A 370 10.63 -1.37 -4.15
N LEU A 371 11.05 -1.99 -5.24
CA LEU A 371 10.38 -3.12 -5.86
C LEU A 371 10.99 -4.42 -5.35
N LYS A 372 10.14 -5.32 -4.91
CA LYS A 372 10.56 -6.66 -4.48
C LYS A 372 9.84 -7.70 -5.32
N LYS A 373 10.59 -8.56 -6.00
CA LYS A 373 10.02 -9.65 -6.78
C LYS A 373 9.39 -10.68 -5.85
N ILE A 374 8.15 -11.09 -6.15
CA ILE A 374 7.41 -12.08 -5.37
C ILE A 374 7.77 -13.48 -5.89
N ASP A 375 8.21 -14.34 -5.00
CA ASP A 375 8.24 -15.78 -5.23
C ASP A 375 6.85 -16.34 -4.90
N VAL A 376 6.08 -16.62 -5.93
CA VAL A 376 4.69 -17.09 -5.79
C VAL A 376 4.62 -18.42 -5.05
N ALA A 377 5.57 -19.33 -5.31
CA ALA A 377 5.54 -20.67 -4.72
C ALA A 377 5.74 -20.65 -3.19
N HIS A 378 6.54 -19.71 -2.69
CA HIS A 378 6.88 -19.61 -1.26
C HIS A 378 6.21 -18.42 -0.56
N GLY A 379 5.58 -17.51 -1.31
CA GLY A 379 4.95 -16.29 -0.77
C GLY A 379 5.92 -15.30 -0.15
N THR A 380 7.19 -15.37 -0.54
CA THR A 380 8.27 -14.51 -0.05
C THR A 380 8.66 -13.47 -1.10
N VAL A 381 9.49 -12.51 -0.71
CA VAL A 381 9.99 -11.49 -1.65
C VAL A 381 11.51 -11.37 -1.60
N SER A 382 12.09 -11.05 -2.75
CA SER A 382 13.51 -10.69 -2.89
C SER A 382 13.64 -9.27 -3.45
N ASN A 383 14.69 -8.53 -3.03
CA ASN A 383 14.93 -7.20 -3.57
C ASN A 383 15.20 -7.28 -5.08
N SER A 384 14.55 -6.40 -5.84
CA SER A 384 14.69 -6.34 -7.29
C SER A 384 15.23 -4.99 -7.76
N ALA A 385 14.62 -3.88 -7.30
CA ALA A 385 15.07 -2.55 -7.67
C ALA A 385 14.74 -1.52 -6.58
N VAL A 386 15.60 -0.51 -6.44
CA VAL A 386 15.38 0.66 -5.57
C VAL A 386 15.38 1.90 -6.46
N LEU A 387 14.31 2.69 -6.41
CA LEU A 387 14.19 3.94 -7.15
C LEU A 387 14.81 5.09 -6.34
N GLY A 388 16.10 4.94 -6.02
CA GLY A 388 16.88 5.96 -5.32
C GLY A 388 17.03 7.23 -6.17
N GLY A 389 16.90 8.41 -5.55
CA GLY A 389 16.95 9.69 -6.27
C GLY A 389 15.62 10.15 -6.91
N PHE A 390 14.56 9.34 -6.82
CA PHE A 390 13.22 9.65 -7.28
C PHE A 390 12.21 9.48 -6.13
N PRO A 391 12.16 10.39 -5.16
CA PRO A 391 11.21 10.28 -4.06
C PRO A 391 9.77 10.47 -4.55
N PHE A 392 8.84 9.67 -4.01
CA PHE A 392 7.41 9.78 -4.31
C PHE A 392 7.04 9.62 -5.79
N VAL A 393 7.59 8.59 -6.44
CA VAL A 393 7.21 8.26 -7.82
C VAL A 393 5.72 7.99 -7.96
N GLU A 394 5.14 8.45 -9.07
CA GLU A 394 3.73 8.25 -9.37
C GLU A 394 3.54 7.24 -10.52
N LYS A 395 2.36 6.61 -10.57
CA LYS A 395 1.95 5.74 -11.68
C LYS A 395 2.96 4.63 -12.02
N LEU A 396 3.67 4.10 -11.03
CA LEU A 396 4.68 3.06 -11.22
C LEU A 396 4.07 1.81 -11.87
N LYS A 397 4.69 1.35 -12.96
CA LYS A 397 4.38 0.13 -13.73
C LYS A 397 5.66 -0.62 -14.06
N ILE A 398 5.52 -1.91 -14.38
CA ILE A 398 6.63 -2.76 -14.80
C ILE A 398 6.26 -3.40 -16.13
N TYR A 399 7.20 -3.40 -17.07
CA TYR A 399 7.06 -4.08 -18.34
C TYR A 399 8.44 -4.56 -18.81
N ASN A 400 8.54 -5.83 -19.18
CA ASN A 400 9.76 -6.47 -19.64
C ASN A 400 10.98 -6.24 -18.71
N GLY A 401 10.75 -6.40 -17.39
CA GLY A 401 11.79 -6.24 -16.37
C GLY A 401 12.24 -4.79 -16.10
N LYS A 402 11.63 -3.82 -16.76
CA LYS A 402 11.92 -2.39 -16.56
C LYS A 402 10.80 -1.71 -15.79
N ALA A 403 11.17 -0.82 -14.88
CA ALA A 403 10.22 0.01 -14.13
C ALA A 403 10.02 1.34 -14.87
N TYR A 404 8.75 1.71 -15.07
CA TYR A 404 8.34 2.98 -15.66
C TYR A 404 7.55 3.77 -14.62
N PHE A 405 7.77 5.07 -14.53
CA PHE A 405 7.08 5.91 -13.54
C PHE A 405 7.07 7.38 -13.93
N LEU A 406 6.09 8.10 -13.42
CA LEU A 406 6.06 9.55 -13.50
C LEU A 406 6.79 10.17 -12.32
N TYR A 407 7.59 11.18 -12.61
CA TYR A 407 8.27 11.96 -11.59
C TYR A 407 8.30 13.44 -11.97
N ALA A 408 7.96 14.31 -11.01
CA ALA A 408 8.05 15.74 -11.15
C ALA A 408 9.39 16.21 -10.58
N ASN A 409 10.19 16.91 -11.41
CA ASN A 409 11.40 17.55 -10.92
C ASN A 409 11.02 18.82 -10.13
N ASP A 410 11.57 18.98 -8.93
CA ASP A 410 11.31 20.11 -8.02
C ASP A 410 11.53 21.50 -8.66
N TYR A 411 12.39 21.58 -9.68
CA TYR A 411 12.71 22.86 -10.34
C TYR A 411 11.71 23.29 -11.40
N THR A 412 11.01 22.36 -12.05
CA THR A 412 10.15 22.70 -13.21
C THR A 412 8.68 22.40 -12.97
N ASN A 413 8.36 21.65 -11.94
CA ASN A 413 7.02 21.13 -11.64
C ASN A 413 6.38 20.33 -12.81
N ASN A 414 7.17 20.05 -13.86
CA ASN A 414 6.74 19.27 -15.01
C ASN A 414 7.00 17.79 -14.74
N LYS A 415 5.95 16.99 -14.80
CA LYS A 415 6.07 15.53 -14.70
C LYS A 415 6.64 14.95 -15.99
N ARG A 416 7.52 13.97 -15.86
CA ARG A 416 8.13 13.24 -16.96
C ARG A 416 7.99 11.74 -16.71
N LEU A 417 7.97 10.98 -17.79
CA LEU A 417 8.08 9.54 -17.75
C LEU A 417 9.57 9.13 -17.77
N TYR A 418 9.93 8.26 -16.86
CA TYR A 418 11.24 7.64 -16.71
C TYR A 418 11.14 6.15 -16.90
#